data_1c6b24f10c6bc0d81b17730e8ba20d04
#
_entry.id   1c6b24f10c6bc0d81b17730e8ba20d04
#
_cell.length_a   1.000
_cell.length_b   1.000
_cell.length_c   1.000
_cell.angle_alpha   90.00
_cell.angle_beta   90.00
_cell.angle_gamma   90.00
#
_symmetry.space_group_name_H-M   'P 1'
#
loop_
_entity.id
_entity.type
_entity.pdbx_description
1 polymer ?
#
loop_
_entity_poly.entity_id
_entity_poly.type
_entity_poly.pdbx_seq_one_letter_code
_entity_poly.pdbx_strand_id
1 'polypeptide(L)'
;REPLRAAVKAQRNGKWKRSEKNFRHALETARMLGAEKLGKDPLLKTTGIAIALSAVLEEQGAWQEAMQVYLDALEEVRQTQQGFSETKRTPQEWMRAVALAQKIGDIAQKPGVHAPSMANGPRTITEEPCESYLAWSVEEMMRLVRGPSKEPVHLEDLPLPPWVDRQDLGASVEALGAFYANRGMAEYAVPLYVQAISMLLPTRRKR
;
A
#
# COMPACT_ATOMS: atom_id res chain seq x y z
N ARG A 1 21.93 11.19 -5.69
CA ARG A 1 22.24 10.44 -4.43
C ARG A 1 22.46 11.40 -3.23
N GLU A 2 23.08 12.57 -3.43
CA GLU A 2 23.34 13.52 -2.33
C GLU A 2 22.07 14.06 -1.66
N PRO A 3 21.00 14.51 -2.38
CA PRO A 3 19.79 15.00 -1.73
C PRO A 3 19.12 13.95 -0.83
N LEU A 4 19.10 12.68 -1.27
CA LEU A 4 18.54 11.59 -0.49
C LEU A 4 19.29 11.32 0.82
N ARG A 5 20.63 11.33 0.77
CA ARG A 5 21.46 11.18 1.98
C ARG A 5 21.25 12.36 2.95
N ALA A 6 21.18 13.59 2.41
CA ALA A 6 20.92 14.79 3.20
C ALA A 6 19.51 14.75 3.85
N ALA A 7 18.50 14.22 3.13
CA ALA A 7 17.16 14.04 3.64
C ALA A 7 17.12 13.08 4.84
N VAL A 8 17.68 11.87 4.67
CA VAL A 8 17.76 10.87 5.73
C VAL A 8 18.52 11.35 6.95
N LYS A 9 19.65 12.06 6.74
CA LYS A 9 20.42 12.66 7.84
C LYS A 9 19.62 13.73 8.59
N ALA A 10 18.86 14.56 7.86
CA ALA A 10 18.00 15.58 8.46
C ALA A 10 16.84 14.94 9.25
N GLN A 11 16.25 13.88 8.73
CA GLN A 11 15.18 13.11 9.40
C GLN A 11 15.68 12.53 10.74
N ARG A 12 16.81 11.84 10.73
CA ARG A 12 17.42 11.29 11.97
C ARG A 12 17.71 12.34 13.03
N ASN A 13 17.96 13.57 12.62
CA ASN A 13 18.23 14.70 13.50
C ASN A 13 16.96 15.51 13.87
N GLY A 14 15.75 15.01 13.57
CA GLY A 14 14.48 15.69 13.84
C GLY A 14 14.26 16.99 13.07
N LYS A 15 15.07 17.25 12.03
CA LYS A 15 14.98 18.47 11.20
C LYS A 15 13.97 18.27 10.06
N TRP A 16 12.69 18.14 10.42
CA TRP A 16 11.62 17.71 9.52
C TRP A 16 11.48 18.57 8.24
N LYS A 17 11.41 19.89 8.36
CA LYS A 17 11.32 20.81 7.20
C LYS A 17 12.51 20.69 6.24
N ARG A 18 13.71 20.48 6.78
CA ARG A 18 14.91 20.28 5.95
C ARG A 18 14.90 18.90 5.29
N SER A 19 14.43 17.89 6.01
CA SER A 19 14.25 16.54 5.49
C SER A 19 13.26 16.53 4.33
N GLU A 20 12.08 17.13 4.53
CA GLU A 20 11.05 17.29 3.52
C GLU A 20 11.59 17.94 2.25
N LYS A 21 12.24 19.12 2.38
CA LYS A 21 12.83 19.84 1.22
C LYS A 21 13.77 18.93 0.42
N ASN A 22 14.61 18.19 1.11
CA ASN A 22 15.58 17.30 0.46
C ASN A 22 14.93 16.07 -0.16
N PHE A 23 13.87 15.49 0.45
CA PHE A 23 13.12 14.39 -0.14
C PHE A 23 12.32 14.84 -1.37
N ARG A 24 11.68 16.02 -1.33
CA ARG A 24 11.00 16.60 -2.51
C ARG A 24 11.97 16.76 -3.68
N HIS A 25 13.13 17.35 -3.42
CA HIS A 25 14.16 17.50 -4.43
C HIS A 25 14.70 16.15 -4.95
N ALA A 26 14.88 15.15 -4.06
CA ALA A 26 15.31 13.82 -4.46
C ALA A 26 14.25 13.11 -5.33
N LEU A 27 12.96 13.24 -4.99
CA LEU A 27 11.87 12.65 -5.74
C LEU A 27 11.74 13.28 -7.14
N GLU A 28 11.76 14.61 -7.21
CA GLU A 28 11.75 15.35 -8.45
C GLU A 28 12.92 14.97 -9.35
N THR A 29 14.12 14.95 -8.78
CA THR A 29 15.33 14.52 -9.52
C THR A 29 15.20 13.08 -10.04
N ALA A 30 14.64 12.17 -9.23
CA ALA A 30 14.45 10.78 -9.64
C ALA A 30 13.47 10.67 -10.80
N ARG A 31 12.35 11.40 -10.76
CA ARG A 31 11.36 11.45 -11.85
C ARG A 31 11.94 12.06 -13.13
N MET A 32 12.73 13.13 -13.02
CA MET A 32 13.41 13.75 -14.18
C MET A 32 14.45 12.85 -14.83
N LEU A 33 15.17 12.05 -14.04
CA LEU A 33 16.17 11.12 -14.55
C LEU A 33 15.56 10.00 -15.38
N GLY A 34 14.31 9.63 -15.10
CA GLY A 34 13.61 8.55 -15.75
C GLY A 34 14.13 7.15 -15.41
N ALA A 35 13.40 6.14 -15.86
CA ALA A 35 13.66 4.74 -15.52
C ALA A 35 15.06 4.26 -15.95
N GLU A 36 15.52 4.66 -17.14
CA GLU A 36 16.79 4.21 -17.70
C GLU A 36 18.00 4.59 -16.83
N LYS A 37 18.02 5.83 -16.31
CA LYS A 37 19.12 6.33 -15.47
C LYS A 37 19.06 5.86 -14.02
N LEU A 38 17.88 5.46 -13.55
CA LEU A 38 17.72 4.88 -12.23
C LEU A 38 18.23 3.43 -12.16
N GLY A 39 18.39 2.76 -13.30
CA GLY A 39 18.89 1.38 -13.37
C GLY A 39 17.88 0.38 -12.83
N LYS A 40 18.36 -0.68 -12.15
CA LYS A 40 17.48 -1.75 -11.63
C LYS A 40 16.38 -1.20 -10.71
N ASP A 41 15.15 -1.67 -10.92
CA ASP A 41 13.97 -1.38 -10.10
C ASP A 41 13.66 0.12 -9.94
N PRO A 42 13.51 0.90 -11.03
CA PRO A 42 13.34 2.35 -10.96
C PRO A 42 12.07 2.74 -10.21
N LEU A 43 10.97 2.01 -10.41
CA LEU A 43 9.69 2.26 -9.76
C LEU A 43 9.76 2.06 -8.24
N LEU A 44 10.46 1.03 -7.78
CA LEU A 44 10.67 0.82 -6.33
C LEU A 44 11.53 1.92 -5.70
N LYS A 45 12.45 2.52 -6.48
CA LYS A 45 13.28 3.65 -6.00
C LYS A 45 12.46 4.93 -5.89
N THR A 46 11.69 5.28 -6.90
CA THR A 46 10.85 6.50 -6.87
C THR A 46 9.78 6.41 -5.80
N THR A 47 9.02 5.31 -5.75
CA THR A 47 8.01 5.09 -4.71
C THR A 47 8.60 4.98 -3.31
N GLY A 48 9.82 4.43 -3.17
CA GLY A 48 10.54 4.41 -1.89
C GLY A 48 10.88 5.81 -1.37
N ILE A 49 11.28 6.73 -2.26
CA ILE A 49 11.52 8.13 -1.91
C ILE A 49 10.18 8.82 -1.56
N ALA A 50 9.11 8.56 -2.31
CA ALA A 50 7.78 9.10 -2.05
C ALA A 50 7.26 8.68 -0.67
N ILE A 51 7.38 7.40 -0.31
CA ILE A 51 7.00 6.89 1.01
C ILE A 51 7.80 7.57 2.12
N ALA A 52 9.11 7.74 1.94
CA ALA A 52 9.94 8.43 2.94
C ALA A 52 9.56 9.92 3.09
N LEU A 53 9.19 10.59 1.99
CA LEU A 53 8.68 11.95 2.03
C LEU A 53 7.35 12.01 2.78
N SER A 54 6.41 11.11 2.46
CA SER A 54 5.10 11.07 3.11
C SER A 54 5.23 10.81 4.61
N ALA A 55 6.13 9.91 5.03
CA ALA A 55 6.39 9.69 6.45
C ALA A 55 6.88 10.95 7.17
N VAL A 56 7.70 11.78 6.52
CA VAL A 56 8.15 13.06 7.08
C VAL A 56 6.99 14.06 7.16
N LEU A 57 6.09 14.07 6.18
CA LEU A 57 4.88 14.91 6.18
C LEU A 57 3.91 14.49 7.28
N GLU A 58 3.74 13.19 7.52
CA GLU A 58 2.95 12.65 8.62
C GLU A 58 3.48 13.13 9.98
N GLU A 59 4.79 13.08 10.20
CA GLU A 59 5.43 13.58 11.43
C GLU A 59 5.23 15.08 11.65
N GLN A 60 5.00 15.83 10.58
CA GLN A 60 4.67 17.27 10.64
C GLN A 60 3.17 17.53 10.79
N GLY A 61 2.32 16.50 10.76
CA GLY A 61 0.86 16.62 10.74
C GLY A 61 0.29 17.10 9.41
N ALA A 62 1.09 17.13 8.34
CA ALA A 62 0.69 17.52 6.99
C ALA A 62 0.00 16.37 6.25
N TRP A 63 -1.08 15.84 6.85
CA TRP A 63 -1.75 14.62 6.42
C TRP A 63 -2.29 14.68 4.99
N GLN A 64 -2.86 15.82 4.58
CA GLN A 64 -3.39 15.98 3.23
C GLN A 64 -2.27 15.94 2.17
N GLU A 65 -1.12 16.55 2.46
CA GLU A 65 0.04 16.50 1.55
C GLU A 65 0.65 15.10 1.50
N ALA A 66 0.75 14.43 2.66
CA ALA A 66 1.20 13.03 2.71
C ALA A 66 0.29 12.12 1.88
N MET A 67 -1.03 12.30 2.00
CA MET A 67 -2.04 11.61 1.20
C MET A 67 -1.78 11.77 -0.29
N GLN A 68 -1.58 13.00 -0.77
CA GLN A 68 -1.36 13.26 -2.19
C GLN A 68 -0.09 12.57 -2.71
N VAL A 69 1.00 12.59 -1.94
CA VAL A 69 2.24 11.91 -2.33
C VAL A 69 2.07 10.37 -2.39
N TYR A 70 1.28 9.79 -1.49
CA TYR A 70 0.96 8.37 -1.54
C TYR A 70 0.06 8.01 -2.73
N LEU A 71 -0.93 8.86 -3.06
CA LEU A 71 -1.80 8.68 -4.22
C LEU A 71 -0.98 8.69 -5.52
N ASP A 72 -0.10 9.69 -5.67
CA ASP A 72 0.77 9.79 -6.83
C ASP A 72 1.68 8.54 -6.96
N ALA A 73 2.23 8.06 -5.85
CA ALA A 73 3.08 6.88 -5.83
C ALA A 73 2.29 5.60 -6.20
N LEU A 74 1.06 5.46 -5.71
CA LEU A 74 0.19 4.34 -6.07
C LEU A 74 -0.16 4.37 -7.56
N GLU A 75 -0.48 5.56 -8.09
CA GLU A 75 -0.81 5.72 -9.49
C GLU A 75 0.39 5.42 -10.40
N GLU A 76 1.62 5.84 -10.03
CA GLU A 76 2.85 5.46 -10.73
C GLU A 76 2.98 3.93 -10.83
N VAL A 77 2.69 3.19 -9.74
CA VAL A 77 2.71 1.72 -9.76
C VAL A 77 1.59 1.15 -10.63
N ARG A 78 0.41 1.77 -10.66
CA ARG A 78 -0.75 1.29 -11.43
C ARG A 78 -0.62 1.57 -12.93
N GLN A 79 -0.12 2.72 -13.33
CA GLN A 79 0.03 3.14 -14.74
C GLN A 79 1.01 2.26 -15.51
N THR A 80 2.01 1.70 -14.85
CA THR A 80 2.92 0.72 -15.47
C THR A 80 2.18 -0.51 -16.02
N GLN A 81 0.90 -0.71 -15.66
CA GLN A 81 0.05 -1.75 -16.23
C GLN A 81 -0.63 -1.39 -17.56
N GLN A 82 -0.83 -0.11 -17.83
CA GLN A 82 -1.64 0.35 -18.98
C GLN A 82 -0.81 0.60 -20.26
N GLY A 83 0.51 0.61 -20.12
CA GLY A 83 1.40 0.68 -21.27
C GLY A 83 1.37 -0.61 -22.09
N PHE A 84 1.50 -0.50 -23.42
CA PHE A 84 1.52 -1.59 -24.42
C PHE A 84 2.61 -2.66 -24.20
N SER A 85 3.33 -2.62 -23.10
CA SER A 85 4.35 -3.60 -22.73
C SER A 85 3.74 -4.59 -21.73
N GLU A 86 3.69 -5.86 -22.11
CA GLU A 86 3.33 -7.01 -21.25
C GLU A 86 4.32 -7.25 -20.09
N THR A 87 5.03 -6.23 -19.62
CA THR A 87 5.91 -6.36 -18.46
C THR A 87 5.07 -6.61 -17.22
N LYS A 88 4.95 -7.90 -16.89
CA LYS A 88 4.33 -8.33 -15.62
C LYS A 88 5.04 -7.61 -14.47
N ARG A 89 4.28 -6.99 -13.58
CA ARG A 89 4.81 -6.42 -12.33
C ARG A 89 5.64 -7.44 -11.60
N THR A 90 6.72 -6.97 -11.01
CA THR A 90 7.48 -7.80 -10.08
C THR A 90 6.67 -8.01 -8.79
N PRO A 91 6.91 -9.10 -8.06
CA PRO A 91 6.29 -9.32 -6.75
C PRO A 91 6.45 -8.13 -5.80
N GLN A 92 7.61 -7.50 -5.81
CA GLN A 92 7.92 -6.34 -4.97
C GLN A 92 7.08 -5.11 -5.33
N GLU A 93 6.85 -4.88 -6.61
CA GLU A 93 5.96 -3.79 -7.08
C GLU A 93 4.51 -4.03 -6.67
N TRP A 94 4.05 -5.28 -6.74
CA TRP A 94 2.73 -5.68 -6.26
C TRP A 94 2.56 -5.41 -4.77
N MET A 95 3.47 -5.91 -3.94
CA MET A 95 3.46 -5.67 -2.50
C MET A 95 3.53 -4.18 -2.17
N ARG A 96 4.27 -3.42 -2.98
CA ARG A 96 4.34 -1.96 -2.86
C ARG A 96 2.98 -1.30 -3.10
N ALA A 97 2.25 -1.71 -4.14
CA ALA A 97 0.93 -1.18 -4.45
C ALA A 97 -0.09 -1.49 -3.33
N VAL A 98 -0.08 -2.72 -2.81
CA VAL A 98 -0.94 -3.12 -1.68
C VAL A 98 -0.64 -2.28 -0.44
N ALA A 99 0.64 -2.16 -0.06
CA ALA A 99 1.04 -1.37 1.11
C ALA A 99 0.70 0.12 0.97
N LEU A 100 0.83 0.69 -0.24
CA LEU A 100 0.42 2.07 -0.51
C LEU A 100 -1.10 2.24 -0.36
N ALA A 101 -1.90 1.31 -0.90
CA ALA A 101 -3.35 1.38 -0.77
C ALA A 101 -3.82 1.28 0.69
N GLN A 102 -3.23 0.38 1.48
CA GLN A 102 -3.49 0.30 2.93
C GLN A 102 -3.16 1.61 3.63
N LYS A 103 -2.00 2.18 3.34
CA LYS A 103 -1.57 3.44 3.95
C LYS A 103 -2.46 4.61 3.58
N ILE A 104 -2.94 4.67 2.33
CA ILE A 104 -3.92 5.66 1.87
C ILE A 104 -5.23 5.47 2.65
N GLY A 105 -5.72 4.23 2.77
CA GLY A 105 -6.92 3.92 3.55
C GLY A 105 -6.81 4.34 5.02
N ASP A 106 -5.65 4.15 5.65
CA ASP A 106 -5.39 4.60 7.03
C ASP A 106 -5.41 6.11 7.17
N ILE A 107 -4.70 6.82 6.28
CA ILE A 107 -4.61 8.29 6.34
C ILE A 107 -5.94 8.94 6.00
N ALA A 108 -6.72 8.37 5.07
CA ALA A 108 -8.04 8.88 4.72
C ALA A 108 -9.04 8.87 5.89
N GLN A 109 -8.77 8.11 6.94
CA GLN A 109 -9.56 8.11 8.18
C GLN A 109 -9.20 9.27 9.13
N LYS A 110 -8.14 10.01 8.86
CA LYS A 110 -7.74 11.15 9.70
C LYS A 110 -8.67 12.35 9.48
N PRO A 111 -9.02 13.08 10.55
CA PRO A 111 -9.88 14.26 10.43
C PRO A 111 -9.30 15.30 9.47
N GLY A 112 -10.14 15.83 8.58
CA GLY A 112 -9.77 16.87 7.62
C GLY A 112 -8.96 16.37 6.42
N VAL A 113 -8.77 15.08 6.27
CA VAL A 113 -8.15 14.50 5.07
C VAL A 113 -9.23 14.12 4.07
N HIS A 114 -9.06 14.54 2.84
CA HIS A 114 -9.95 14.22 1.73
C HIS A 114 -9.20 13.35 0.71
N ALA A 115 -9.62 12.12 0.56
CA ALA A 115 -9.15 11.20 -0.47
C ALA A 115 -10.20 11.08 -1.59
N PRO A 116 -9.80 10.99 -2.86
CA PRO A 116 -10.71 10.61 -3.92
C PRO A 116 -11.07 9.12 -3.77
N SER A 117 -12.25 8.72 -4.23
CA SER A 117 -12.57 7.30 -4.37
C SER A 117 -11.63 6.63 -5.37
N MET A 118 -11.30 5.38 -5.12
CA MET A 118 -10.44 4.63 -6.04
C MET A 118 -11.16 4.38 -7.37
N ALA A 119 -10.63 4.93 -8.45
CA ALA A 119 -11.17 4.66 -9.78
C ALA A 119 -11.07 3.16 -10.11
N ASN A 120 -12.18 2.57 -10.55
CA ASN A 120 -12.29 1.14 -10.86
C ASN A 120 -11.96 0.22 -9.66
N GLY A 121 -12.17 0.71 -8.46
CA GLY A 121 -12.06 -0.10 -7.23
C GLY A 121 -13.27 -1.03 -7.03
N PRO A 122 -13.20 -1.91 -6.02
CA PRO A 122 -14.31 -2.77 -5.66
C PRO A 122 -15.52 -1.95 -5.19
N ARG A 123 -16.70 -2.54 -5.31
CA ARG A 123 -17.90 -1.96 -4.69
C ARG A 123 -17.75 -2.01 -3.17
N THR A 124 -17.94 -0.87 -2.54
CA THR A 124 -17.82 -0.69 -1.10
C THR A 124 -19.19 -0.60 -0.43
N ILE A 125 -19.25 -0.90 0.85
CA ILE A 125 -20.49 -0.92 1.62
C ILE A 125 -20.88 0.49 2.08
N THR A 126 -19.88 1.28 2.47
CA THR A 126 -20.07 2.64 2.99
C THR A 126 -19.87 3.72 1.94
N GLU A 127 -19.41 3.36 0.75
CA GLU A 127 -19.02 4.29 -0.33
C GLU A 127 -17.94 5.31 0.09
N GLU A 128 -17.29 5.09 1.24
CA GLU A 128 -16.21 5.95 1.69
C GLU A 128 -14.93 5.71 0.91
N PRO A 129 -14.19 6.77 0.52
CA PRO A 129 -12.93 6.61 -0.21
C PRO A 129 -11.93 5.69 0.49
N CYS A 130 -11.78 5.79 1.81
CA CYS A 130 -10.86 4.98 2.59
C CYS A 130 -11.18 3.48 2.49
N GLU A 131 -12.48 3.11 2.52
CA GLU A 131 -12.92 1.73 2.34
C GLU A 131 -12.49 1.19 0.97
N SER A 132 -12.62 1.99 -0.09
CA SER A 132 -12.29 1.55 -1.45
C SER A 132 -10.81 1.15 -1.59
N TYR A 133 -9.90 1.85 -0.93
CA TYR A 133 -8.47 1.52 -0.93
C TYR A 133 -8.16 0.27 -0.11
N LEU A 134 -8.78 0.13 1.06
CA LEU A 134 -8.59 -1.04 1.92
C LEU A 134 -9.17 -2.29 1.27
N ALA A 135 -10.40 -2.23 0.73
CA ALA A 135 -11.02 -3.33 0.01
C ALA A 135 -10.21 -3.75 -1.22
N TRP A 136 -9.71 -2.77 -2.00
CA TRP A 136 -8.83 -3.05 -3.13
C TRP A 136 -7.55 -3.77 -2.70
N SER A 137 -6.96 -3.39 -1.57
CA SER A 137 -5.76 -4.05 -1.06
C SER A 137 -6.00 -5.53 -0.74
N VAL A 138 -7.16 -5.84 -0.15
CA VAL A 138 -7.58 -7.22 0.13
C VAL A 138 -7.81 -8.00 -1.15
N GLU A 139 -8.56 -7.42 -2.12
CA GLU A 139 -8.82 -8.08 -3.40
C GLU A 139 -7.53 -8.38 -4.18
N GLU A 140 -6.58 -7.44 -4.21
CA GLU A 140 -5.31 -7.64 -4.87
C GLU A 140 -4.48 -8.74 -4.21
N MET A 141 -4.42 -8.75 -2.87
CA MET A 141 -3.74 -9.84 -2.16
C MET A 141 -4.40 -11.18 -2.44
N MET A 142 -5.73 -11.27 -2.41
CA MET A 142 -6.45 -12.49 -2.74
C MET A 142 -6.22 -12.94 -4.18
N ARG A 143 -6.18 -12.00 -5.13
CA ARG A 143 -5.91 -12.29 -6.53
C ARG A 143 -4.51 -12.87 -6.74
N LEU A 144 -3.52 -12.34 -6.04
CA LEU A 144 -2.14 -12.82 -6.09
C LEU A 144 -1.98 -14.25 -5.54
N VAL A 145 -2.70 -14.53 -4.46
CA VAL A 145 -2.62 -15.84 -3.77
C VAL A 145 -3.40 -16.90 -4.54
N ARG A 146 -4.58 -16.59 -5.07
CA ARG A 146 -5.41 -17.56 -5.80
C ARG A 146 -4.82 -17.94 -7.16
N GLY A 147 -4.02 -17.08 -7.76
CA GLY A 147 -3.57 -17.29 -9.13
C GLY A 147 -4.75 -17.34 -10.12
N PRO A 148 -4.60 -18.00 -11.27
CA PRO A 148 -5.64 -18.08 -12.30
C PRO A 148 -6.79 -19.06 -11.98
N SER A 149 -6.72 -19.79 -10.87
CA SER A 149 -7.76 -20.78 -10.48
C SER A 149 -9.06 -20.10 -10.07
N LYS A 150 -10.18 -20.58 -10.61
CA LYS A 150 -11.53 -20.10 -10.27
C LYS A 150 -12.21 -20.94 -9.18
N GLU A 151 -11.56 -21.99 -8.69
CA GLU A 151 -12.15 -22.86 -7.68
C GLU A 151 -12.19 -22.18 -6.30
N PRO A 152 -13.27 -22.39 -5.52
CA PRO A 152 -13.33 -21.90 -4.15
C PRO A 152 -12.30 -22.68 -3.30
N VAL A 153 -11.19 -22.05 -3.01
CA VAL A 153 -10.15 -22.62 -2.15
C VAL A 153 -10.29 -22.02 -0.75
N HIS A 154 -10.24 -22.86 0.26
CA HIS A 154 -10.14 -22.38 1.64
C HIS A 154 -8.83 -21.61 1.82
N LEU A 155 -8.89 -20.41 2.38
CA LEU A 155 -7.73 -19.53 2.55
C LEU A 155 -6.61 -20.16 3.39
N GLU A 156 -6.98 -21.09 4.27
CA GLU A 156 -6.05 -21.84 5.11
C GLU A 156 -5.15 -22.82 4.31
N ASP A 157 -5.67 -23.31 3.19
CA ASP A 157 -5.02 -24.33 2.35
C ASP A 157 -4.34 -23.72 1.10
N LEU A 158 -4.41 -22.38 0.92
CA LEU A 158 -3.82 -21.72 -0.23
C LEU A 158 -2.29 -21.82 -0.21
N PRO A 159 -1.68 -22.36 -1.29
CA PRO A 159 -0.24 -22.31 -1.45
C PRO A 159 0.20 -20.87 -1.68
N LEU A 160 0.79 -20.26 -0.66
CA LEU A 160 1.33 -18.90 -0.79
C LEU A 160 2.55 -18.91 -1.71
N PRO A 161 2.66 -17.93 -2.62
CA PRO A 161 3.92 -17.69 -3.31
C PRO A 161 5.05 -17.44 -2.31
N PRO A 162 6.30 -17.83 -2.60
CA PRO A 162 7.41 -17.74 -1.65
C PRO A 162 7.78 -16.30 -1.24
N TRP A 163 7.18 -15.31 -1.86
CA TRP A 163 7.39 -13.89 -1.61
C TRP A 163 6.22 -13.23 -0.86
N VAL A 164 5.15 -13.96 -0.50
CA VAL A 164 4.02 -13.49 0.32
C VAL A 164 4.05 -14.21 1.66
N ASP A 165 4.07 -13.44 2.73
CA ASP A 165 3.89 -13.99 4.07
C ASP A 165 2.39 -14.05 4.42
N ARG A 166 2.03 -15.00 5.28
CA ARG A 166 0.69 -15.07 5.88
C ARG A 166 0.35 -13.80 6.67
N GLN A 167 1.37 -13.17 7.25
CA GLN A 167 1.22 -11.90 7.96
C GLN A 167 0.79 -10.77 7.02
N ASP A 168 1.38 -10.68 5.82
CA ASP A 168 1.03 -9.66 4.84
C ASP A 168 -0.44 -9.78 4.39
N LEU A 169 -0.88 -11.03 4.18
CA LEU A 169 -2.26 -11.32 3.81
C LEU A 169 -3.23 -10.99 4.96
N GLY A 170 -2.90 -11.42 6.17
CA GLY A 170 -3.69 -11.15 7.38
C GLY A 170 -3.79 -9.66 7.68
N ALA A 171 -2.70 -8.90 7.52
CA ALA A 171 -2.66 -7.46 7.73
C ALA A 171 -3.62 -6.69 6.81
N SER A 172 -3.74 -7.11 5.53
CA SER A 172 -4.69 -6.48 4.60
C SER A 172 -6.14 -6.66 5.05
N VAL A 173 -6.49 -7.87 5.49
CA VAL A 173 -7.84 -8.19 5.99
C VAL A 173 -8.11 -7.52 7.33
N GLU A 174 -7.12 -7.49 8.23
CA GLU A 174 -7.22 -6.79 9.51
C GLU A 174 -7.48 -5.29 9.34
N ALA A 175 -6.76 -4.63 8.43
CA ALA A 175 -6.92 -3.20 8.18
C ALA A 175 -8.35 -2.84 7.74
N LEU A 176 -8.96 -3.66 6.88
CA LEU A 176 -10.36 -3.49 6.48
C LEU A 176 -11.31 -3.80 7.65
N GLY A 177 -11.01 -4.82 8.46
CA GLY A 177 -11.77 -5.14 9.68
C GLY A 177 -11.74 -3.99 10.68
N ALA A 178 -10.58 -3.38 10.91
CA ALA A 178 -10.40 -2.23 11.78
C ALA A 178 -11.21 -1.00 11.29
N PHE A 179 -11.24 -0.78 9.99
CA PHE A 179 -12.06 0.27 9.39
C PHE A 179 -13.55 0.10 9.77
N TYR A 180 -14.13 -1.09 9.60
CA TYR A 180 -15.52 -1.35 9.96
C TYR A 180 -15.76 -1.29 11.48
N ALA A 181 -14.83 -1.82 12.27
CA ALA A 181 -14.93 -1.76 13.73
C ALA A 181 -14.97 -0.31 14.24
N ASN A 182 -14.13 0.57 13.71
CA ASN A 182 -14.09 1.99 14.06
C ASN A 182 -15.39 2.74 13.72
N ARG A 183 -16.22 2.17 12.83
CA ARG A 183 -17.54 2.72 12.45
C ARG A 183 -18.70 2.04 13.16
N GLY A 184 -18.42 1.13 14.09
CA GLY A 184 -19.43 0.38 14.81
C GLY A 184 -20.13 -0.69 13.99
N MET A 185 -19.59 -1.04 12.83
CA MET A 185 -20.16 -2.03 11.90
C MET A 185 -19.61 -3.43 12.22
N ALA A 186 -19.98 -3.94 13.40
CA ALA A 186 -19.44 -5.19 13.93
C ALA A 186 -19.75 -6.41 13.05
N GLU A 187 -20.87 -6.41 12.35
CA GLU A 187 -21.29 -7.47 11.44
C GLU A 187 -20.32 -7.69 10.25
N TYR A 188 -19.61 -6.64 9.84
CA TYR A 188 -18.57 -6.72 8.82
C TYR A 188 -17.17 -6.90 9.42
N ALA A 189 -16.91 -6.29 10.58
CA ALA A 189 -15.60 -6.35 11.22
C ALA A 189 -15.27 -7.74 11.77
N VAL A 190 -16.22 -8.40 12.45
CA VAL A 190 -15.99 -9.69 13.10
C VAL A 190 -15.58 -10.79 12.13
N PRO A 191 -16.27 -11.02 10.99
CA PRO A 191 -15.83 -12.01 10.02
C PRO A 191 -14.42 -11.76 9.48
N LEU A 192 -14.06 -10.50 9.25
CA LEU A 192 -12.74 -10.13 8.75
C LEU A 192 -11.65 -10.43 9.79
N TYR A 193 -11.87 -10.10 11.06
CA TYR A 193 -10.92 -10.43 12.13
C TYR A 193 -10.77 -11.95 12.30
N VAL A 194 -11.87 -12.70 12.27
CA VAL A 194 -11.81 -14.18 12.33
C VAL A 194 -10.99 -14.71 11.15
N GLN A 195 -11.19 -14.17 9.96
CA GLN A 195 -10.44 -14.55 8.76
C GLN A 195 -8.94 -14.20 8.89
N ALA A 196 -8.61 -12.99 9.36
CA ALA A 196 -7.23 -12.58 9.60
C ALA A 196 -6.52 -13.50 10.60
N ILE A 197 -7.20 -13.84 11.71
CA ILE A 197 -6.68 -14.77 12.71
C ILE A 197 -6.46 -16.16 12.11
N SER A 198 -7.40 -16.68 11.32
CA SER A 198 -7.26 -18.00 10.69
C SER A 198 -6.05 -18.08 9.75
N MET A 199 -5.70 -16.97 9.10
CA MET A 199 -4.51 -16.89 8.25
C MET A 199 -3.20 -16.93 9.04
N LEU A 200 -3.19 -16.38 10.25
CA LEU A 200 -2.02 -16.32 11.11
C LEU A 200 -1.77 -17.61 11.89
N LEU A 201 -2.82 -18.39 12.14
CA LEU A 201 -2.69 -19.64 12.86
C LEU A 201 -2.02 -20.71 12.00
N PRO A 202 -1.09 -21.50 12.57
CA PRO A 202 -0.50 -22.61 11.85
C PRO A 202 -1.58 -23.62 11.47
N THR A 203 -1.65 -23.96 10.19
CA THR A 203 -2.53 -25.04 9.72
C THR A 203 -2.21 -26.32 10.49
N ARG A 204 -3.18 -26.88 11.22
CA ARG A 204 -3.05 -28.23 11.79
C ARG A 204 -2.80 -29.20 10.63
N ARG A 205 -1.55 -29.64 10.45
CA ARG A 205 -1.27 -30.78 9.57
C ARG A 205 -2.16 -31.93 10.03
N LYS A 206 -3.16 -32.28 9.24
CA LYS A 206 -3.84 -33.57 9.37
C LYS A 206 -2.76 -34.65 9.18
N ARG A 207 -2.44 -35.37 10.27
CA ARG A 207 -1.64 -36.60 10.22
C ARG A 207 -2.44 -37.68 9.52
#